data_ba6986b291495a801a0ee4b4c57ed743
#
_entry.id   ba6986b291495a801a0ee4b4c57ed743
#
_cell.length_a   1.000
_cell.length_b   1.000
_cell.length_c   1.000
_cell.angle_alpha   90.00
_cell.angle_beta   90.00
_cell.angle_gamma   90.00
#
_symmetry.space_group_name_H-M   'P 1'
#
loop_
_entity.id
_entity.type
_entity.pdbx_description
1 polymer ?
#
loop_
_entity_poly.entity_id
_entity_poly.type
_entity_poly.pdbx_seq_one_letter_code
_entity_poly.pdbx_strand_id
1 'polypeptide(L)'
;MTVGVLAIGCVIPPQGIERSVPWRVLDTGLTLAPPGEAPAVRLSSLDAYQRCIGGQASCGDGSPTAIELALATDPGTNLIDPAGTLVWAIEWLDVTCPPSSGGPVVGVQPPPEPPGHCDEIAIVDANSGTYLFTQTGPHDPRRP
;
A
#
# COMPACT_ATOMS: atom_id res chain seq x y z
N MET A 1 -31.71 -25.73 25.75
CA MET A 1 -31.09 -24.42 25.40
C MET A 1 -29.63 -24.66 25.03
N THR A 2 -29.32 -24.61 23.77
CA THR A 2 -27.95 -24.82 23.27
C THR A 2 -27.30 -23.45 23.07
N VAL A 3 -26.33 -23.14 23.93
CA VAL A 3 -25.55 -21.90 23.80
C VAL A 3 -24.50 -22.14 22.70
N GLY A 4 -24.74 -21.57 21.55
CA GLY A 4 -23.76 -21.56 20.44
C GLY A 4 -22.62 -20.60 20.79
N VAL A 5 -21.44 -21.13 21.01
CA VAL A 5 -20.22 -20.32 21.11
C VAL A 5 -19.86 -19.89 19.69
N LEU A 6 -20.13 -18.64 19.36
CA LEU A 6 -19.57 -17.99 18.19
C LEU A 6 -18.07 -17.81 18.44
N ALA A 7 -17.27 -18.69 17.82
CA ALA A 7 -15.84 -18.45 17.71
C ALA A 7 -15.63 -17.25 16.77
N ILE A 8 -15.46 -16.07 17.35
CA ILE A 8 -14.96 -14.90 16.63
C ILE A 8 -13.49 -15.21 16.32
N GLY A 9 -13.23 -15.65 15.10
CA GLY A 9 -11.88 -15.81 14.61
C GLY A 9 -11.21 -14.43 14.62
N CYS A 10 -10.36 -14.18 15.59
CA CYS A 10 -9.44 -13.05 15.56
C CYS A 10 -8.50 -13.25 14.37
N VAL A 11 -8.84 -12.66 13.24
CA VAL A 11 -7.85 -12.41 12.20
C VAL A 11 -6.91 -11.36 12.77
N ILE A 12 -5.76 -11.78 13.27
CA ILE A 12 -4.71 -10.86 13.71
C ILE A 12 -4.26 -10.16 12.43
N PRO A 13 -4.49 -8.83 12.28
CA PRO A 13 -3.92 -8.12 11.14
C PRO A 13 -2.41 -8.26 11.19
N PRO A 14 -1.72 -8.30 10.02
CA PRO A 14 -0.28 -8.32 10.01
C PRO A 14 0.22 -7.19 10.89
N GLN A 15 1.03 -7.53 11.90
CA GLN A 15 1.55 -6.57 12.86
C GLN A 15 2.39 -5.57 12.10
N GLY A 16 1.92 -4.33 12.02
CA GLY A 16 2.67 -3.26 11.39
C GLY A 16 4.03 -3.09 12.07
N ILE A 17 5.07 -2.90 11.28
CA ILE A 17 6.39 -2.55 11.79
C ILE A 17 6.25 -1.16 12.42
N GLU A 18 6.63 -1.00 13.69
CA GLU A 18 6.70 0.32 14.31
C GLU A 18 7.68 1.19 13.54
N ARG A 19 7.17 2.22 12.90
CA ARG A 19 7.98 3.09 12.07
C ARG A 19 8.15 4.46 12.72
N SER A 20 9.36 5.00 12.60
CA SER A 20 9.64 6.39 12.96
C SER A 20 9.06 7.37 11.95
N VAL A 21 8.80 8.57 12.37
CA VAL A 21 8.18 9.64 11.58
C VAL A 21 9.22 10.52 10.90
N PRO A 22 9.04 10.92 9.64
CA PRO A 22 8.27 10.29 8.58
C PRO A 22 8.96 9.00 8.11
N TRP A 23 8.20 7.98 7.78
CA TRP A 23 8.83 6.72 7.39
C TRP A 23 8.92 6.51 5.88
N ARG A 24 8.22 7.26 5.08
CA ARG A 24 8.31 7.15 3.63
C ARG A 24 7.97 8.43 2.90
N VAL A 25 8.71 8.71 1.85
CA VAL A 25 8.36 9.69 0.82
C VAL A 25 8.16 8.94 -0.48
N LEU A 26 7.00 9.11 -1.10
CA LEU A 26 6.67 8.46 -2.37
C LEU A 26 7.22 9.29 -3.54
N ASP A 27 7.32 8.66 -4.72
CA ASP A 27 7.81 9.34 -5.94
C ASP A 27 6.90 10.51 -6.35
N THR A 28 5.62 10.45 -5.97
CA THR A 28 4.68 11.58 -6.09
C THR A 28 5.01 12.75 -5.20
N GLY A 29 5.93 12.60 -4.25
CA GLY A 29 6.22 13.57 -3.21
C GLY A 29 5.37 13.44 -1.95
N LEU A 30 4.34 12.58 -1.96
CA LEU A 30 3.55 12.28 -0.76
C LEU A 30 4.43 11.74 0.35
N THR A 31 4.29 12.30 1.54
CA THR A 31 4.98 11.83 2.74
C THR A 31 4.03 11.04 3.62
N LEU A 32 4.44 9.85 4.03
CA LEU A 32 3.71 9.00 4.96
C LEU A 32 4.36 9.08 6.34
N ALA A 33 3.58 9.37 7.34
CA ALA A 33 3.98 9.46 8.74
C ALA A 33 3.00 8.68 9.63
N PRO A 34 3.40 8.27 10.85
CA PRO A 34 2.45 7.74 11.81
C PRO A 34 1.28 8.69 12.05
N PRO A 35 0.06 8.18 12.22
CA PRO A 35 -1.16 9.00 12.25
C PRO A 35 -1.34 9.81 13.53
N GLY A 36 -0.44 9.71 14.50
CA GLY A 36 -0.61 10.29 15.82
C GLY A 36 -1.44 9.40 16.75
N GLU A 37 -1.91 9.95 17.87
CA GLU A 37 -2.66 9.20 18.87
C GLU A 37 -4.07 8.84 18.34
N ALA A 38 -4.34 7.54 18.27
CA ALA A 38 -5.65 6.90 18.06
C ALA A 38 -6.64 7.68 17.17
N PRO A 39 -6.34 7.96 15.90
CA PRO A 39 -7.29 8.63 15.03
C PRO A 39 -8.52 7.75 14.78
N ALA A 40 -9.69 8.36 14.74
CA ALA A 40 -10.90 7.67 14.34
C ALA A 40 -10.87 7.43 12.82
N VAL A 41 -10.87 6.17 12.42
CA VAL A 41 -10.99 5.77 11.01
C VAL A 41 -12.26 4.95 10.81
N ARG A 42 -12.89 5.09 9.63
CA ARG A 42 -14.13 4.38 9.32
C ARG A 42 -13.89 2.97 8.79
N LEU A 43 -12.80 2.79 8.06
CA LEU A 43 -12.46 1.49 7.49
C LEU A 43 -11.43 0.76 8.34
N SER A 44 -11.63 -0.55 8.53
CA SER A 44 -10.57 -1.42 9.02
C SER A 44 -9.50 -1.64 7.94
N SER A 45 -8.34 -2.11 8.36
CA SER A 45 -7.26 -2.50 7.45
C SER A 45 -7.70 -3.57 6.45
N LEU A 46 -8.51 -4.52 6.91
CA LEU A 46 -9.05 -5.59 6.06
C LEU A 46 -10.01 -5.04 5.02
N ASP A 47 -10.91 -4.13 5.40
CA ASP A 47 -11.85 -3.50 4.46
C ASP A 47 -11.11 -2.70 3.39
N ALA A 48 -10.07 -1.97 3.79
CA ALA A 48 -9.22 -1.22 2.86
C ALA A 48 -8.52 -2.16 1.86
N TYR A 49 -7.98 -3.27 2.34
CA TYR A 49 -7.37 -4.28 1.49
C TYR A 49 -8.38 -4.90 0.51
N GLN A 50 -9.56 -5.27 1.00
CA GLN A 50 -10.60 -5.84 0.14
C GLN A 50 -11.07 -4.87 -0.95
N ARG A 51 -11.17 -3.59 -0.65
CA ARG A 51 -11.49 -2.55 -1.63
C ARG A 51 -10.37 -2.38 -2.66
N CYS A 52 -9.12 -2.48 -2.23
CA CYS A 52 -7.98 -2.42 -3.12
C CYS A 52 -8.01 -3.56 -4.14
N ILE A 53 -8.10 -4.81 -3.70
CA ILE A 53 -8.08 -5.98 -4.59
C ILE A 53 -9.37 -6.19 -5.39
N GLY A 54 -10.51 -5.77 -4.84
CA GLY A 54 -11.82 -5.94 -5.49
C GLY A 54 -12.16 -4.87 -6.52
N GLY A 55 -11.52 -3.72 -6.46
CA GLY A 55 -11.89 -2.55 -7.26
C GLY A 55 -10.89 -2.13 -8.33
N GLN A 56 -9.62 -2.49 -8.21
CA GLN A 56 -8.55 -1.99 -9.06
C GLN A 56 -7.56 -3.08 -9.45
N ALA A 57 -7.31 -3.20 -10.74
CA ALA A 57 -6.34 -4.16 -11.28
C ALA A 57 -4.87 -3.84 -10.93
N SER A 58 -4.62 -2.67 -10.38
CA SER A 58 -3.28 -2.19 -9.99
C SER A 58 -2.94 -2.40 -8.52
N CYS A 59 -3.79 -3.06 -7.76
CA CYS A 59 -3.47 -3.50 -6.42
C CYS A 59 -2.59 -4.75 -6.50
N GLY A 60 -1.59 -4.84 -5.64
CA GLY A 60 -0.60 -5.92 -5.68
C GLY A 60 -1.20 -7.33 -5.61
N ASP A 61 -0.46 -8.31 -6.09
CA ASP A 61 -0.86 -9.70 -6.09
C ASP A 61 -0.48 -10.41 -4.78
N GLY A 62 -1.39 -11.28 -4.32
CA GLY A 62 -1.17 -12.08 -3.13
C GLY A 62 -1.32 -11.30 -1.82
N SER A 63 -0.90 -11.92 -0.72
CA SER A 63 -1.00 -11.30 0.60
C SER A 63 -0.01 -10.14 0.75
N PRO A 64 -0.45 -8.99 1.27
CA PRO A 64 0.45 -7.88 1.54
C PRO A 64 1.45 -8.22 2.65
N THR A 65 2.62 -7.63 2.61
CA THR A 65 3.64 -7.72 3.66
C THR A 65 3.22 -6.96 4.91
N ALA A 66 2.60 -5.79 4.71
CA ALA A 66 2.11 -4.94 5.79
C ALA A 66 0.89 -4.13 5.34
N ILE A 67 0.04 -3.78 6.29
CA ILE A 67 -1.05 -2.81 6.13
C ILE A 67 -0.98 -1.86 7.31
N GLU A 68 -0.64 -0.60 7.06
CA GLU A 68 -0.39 0.39 8.09
C GLU A 68 -1.27 1.63 7.91
N LEU A 69 -1.78 2.16 9.02
CA LEU A 69 -2.44 3.45 9.01
C LEU A 69 -1.38 4.55 9.01
N ALA A 70 -1.52 5.49 8.12
CA ALA A 70 -0.60 6.61 7.99
C ALA A 70 -1.34 7.94 7.82
N LEU A 71 -0.69 9.02 8.22
CA LEU A 71 -1.05 10.36 7.81
C LEU A 71 -0.26 10.69 6.54
N ALA A 72 -0.96 10.83 5.42
CA ALA A 72 -0.37 11.26 4.17
C ALA A 72 -0.46 12.78 4.05
N THR A 73 0.65 13.42 3.73
CA THR A 73 0.71 14.86 3.44
C THR A 73 1.16 15.09 2.02
N ASP A 74 0.49 16.02 1.35
CA ASP A 74 0.70 16.32 -0.07
C ASP A 74 1.46 17.65 -0.21
N PRO A 75 2.65 17.66 -0.83
CA PRO A 75 3.41 18.88 -1.02
C PRO A 75 2.87 19.79 -2.16
N GLY A 76 1.73 19.44 -2.78
CA GLY A 76 1.13 20.23 -3.84
C GLY A 76 0.78 19.47 -5.11
N THR A 77 0.67 18.15 -5.04
CA THR A 77 0.27 17.30 -6.19
C THR A 77 -1.24 17.31 -6.42
N ASN A 78 -2.03 17.81 -5.47
CA ASN A 78 -3.50 17.80 -5.48
C ASN A 78 -4.13 16.40 -5.51
N LEU A 79 -3.40 15.38 -5.11
CA LEU A 79 -3.92 14.00 -5.03
C LEU A 79 -4.77 13.79 -3.77
N ILE A 80 -4.44 14.51 -2.70
CA ILE A 80 -5.12 14.45 -1.41
C ILE A 80 -5.22 15.86 -0.81
N ASP A 81 -5.98 15.98 0.28
CA ASP A 81 -6.07 17.23 1.03
C ASP A 81 -4.68 17.67 1.54
N PRO A 82 -4.20 18.89 1.24
CA PRO A 82 -2.91 19.39 1.71
C PRO A 82 -2.80 19.47 3.24
N ALA A 83 -3.91 19.53 3.96
CA ALA A 83 -3.93 19.47 5.42
C ALA A 83 -3.59 18.08 5.99
N GLY A 84 -3.52 17.09 5.14
CA GLY A 84 -3.26 15.69 5.48
C GLY A 84 -4.52 14.82 5.42
N THR A 85 -4.32 13.59 4.98
CA THR A 85 -5.39 12.59 4.86
C THR A 85 -4.94 11.30 5.54
N LEU A 86 -5.82 10.72 6.37
CA LEU A 86 -5.57 9.40 6.90
C LEU A 86 -5.77 8.36 5.80
N VAL A 87 -4.75 7.53 5.60
CA VAL A 87 -4.73 6.50 4.56
C VAL A 87 -4.30 5.15 5.13
N TRP A 88 -4.77 4.09 4.51
CA TRP A 88 -4.19 2.77 4.64
C TRP A 88 -3.10 2.61 3.58
N ALA A 89 -1.88 2.40 4.02
CA ALA A 89 -0.74 2.03 3.17
C ALA A 89 -0.62 0.51 3.17
N ILE A 90 -0.85 -0.10 2.03
CA ILE A 90 -0.82 -1.56 1.83
C ILE A 90 0.45 -1.86 1.06
N GLU A 91 1.36 -2.61 1.65
CA GLU A 91 2.69 -2.86 1.11
C GLU A 91 2.91 -4.33 0.72
N TRP A 92 3.48 -4.53 -0.44
CA TRP A 92 4.06 -5.79 -0.89
C TRP A 92 5.55 -5.57 -1.12
N LEU A 93 6.37 -6.16 -0.27
CA LEU A 93 7.82 -6.03 -0.33
C LEU A 93 8.44 -7.24 -1.03
N ASP A 94 9.51 -6.98 -1.79
CA ASP A 94 10.31 -8.03 -2.47
C ASP A 94 9.46 -8.92 -3.39
N VAL A 95 8.58 -8.31 -4.16
CA VAL A 95 7.78 -9.00 -5.18
C VAL A 95 8.46 -8.97 -6.54
N THR A 96 8.07 -9.87 -7.44
CA THR A 96 8.52 -9.79 -8.82
C THR A 96 8.02 -8.51 -9.47
N CYS A 97 8.94 -7.74 -10.05
CA CYS A 97 8.56 -6.50 -10.73
C CYS A 97 7.55 -6.79 -11.85
N PRO A 98 6.50 -5.98 -11.99
CA PRO A 98 5.61 -6.07 -13.14
C PRO A 98 6.41 -5.82 -14.43
N PRO A 99 6.02 -6.45 -15.55
CA PRO A 99 6.69 -6.20 -16.81
C PRO A 99 6.61 -4.71 -17.16
N SER A 100 7.76 -4.09 -17.43
CA SER A 100 7.77 -2.74 -17.97
C SER A 100 7.14 -2.78 -19.36
N SER A 101 6.11 -1.96 -19.59
CA SER A 101 5.60 -1.70 -20.93
C SER A 101 6.67 -0.91 -21.68
N GLY A 102 7.60 -1.62 -22.33
CA GLY A 102 8.60 -1.03 -23.20
C GLY A 102 7.91 -0.31 -24.36
N GLY A 103 8.40 0.90 -24.69
CA GLY A 103 8.01 1.60 -25.91
C GLY A 103 8.34 0.77 -27.16
N PRO A 104 7.93 1.24 -28.37
CA PRO A 104 8.20 0.53 -29.61
C PRO A 104 9.70 0.27 -29.78
N VAL A 105 10.06 -1.00 -29.91
CA VAL A 105 11.46 -1.41 -30.09
C VAL A 105 11.81 -1.25 -31.57
N VAL A 106 12.74 -0.37 -31.83
CA VAL A 106 13.33 -0.23 -33.17
C VAL A 106 14.68 -0.96 -33.17
N GLY A 107 14.76 -2.09 -33.88
CA GLY A 107 15.98 -2.87 -34.03
C GLY A 107 15.97 -4.26 -33.41
N VAL A 108 17.14 -4.87 -33.26
CA VAL A 108 17.29 -6.19 -32.62
C VAL A 108 17.03 -6.07 -31.13
N GLN A 109 16.02 -6.78 -30.63
CA GLN A 109 15.74 -6.84 -29.20
C GLN A 109 16.90 -7.51 -28.45
N PRO A 110 17.46 -6.89 -27.39
CA PRO A 110 18.33 -7.60 -26.47
C PRO A 110 17.53 -8.72 -25.80
N PRO A 111 18.18 -9.83 -25.36
CA PRO A 111 17.48 -10.86 -24.61
C PRO A 111 16.78 -10.24 -23.40
N PRO A 112 15.56 -10.72 -23.03
CA PRO A 112 14.83 -10.17 -21.90
C PRO A 112 15.67 -10.33 -20.63
N GLU A 113 15.83 -9.24 -19.88
CA GLU A 113 16.44 -9.31 -18.56
C GLU A 113 15.56 -10.13 -17.63
N PRO A 114 16.15 -10.91 -16.70
CA PRO A 114 15.37 -11.61 -15.70
C PRO A 114 14.56 -10.59 -14.89
N PRO A 115 13.30 -10.92 -14.47
CA PRO A 115 12.49 -9.99 -13.68
C PRO A 115 13.21 -9.61 -12.39
N GLY A 116 13.27 -8.31 -12.11
CA GLY A 116 13.84 -7.78 -10.89
C GLY A 116 12.90 -7.92 -9.69
N HIS A 117 13.39 -7.49 -8.53
CA HIS A 117 12.61 -7.41 -7.30
C HIS A 117 12.14 -5.97 -7.08
N CYS A 118 10.87 -5.82 -6.75
CA CYS A 118 10.21 -4.54 -6.53
C CYS A 118 9.49 -4.51 -5.19
N ASP A 119 9.25 -3.29 -4.71
CA ASP A 119 8.31 -3.02 -3.65
C ASP A 119 7.10 -2.31 -4.25
N GLU A 120 5.91 -2.71 -3.85
CA GLU A 120 4.66 -2.05 -4.22
C GLU A 120 3.99 -1.48 -2.98
N ILE A 121 3.38 -0.32 -3.12
CA ILE A 121 2.56 0.29 -2.10
C ILE A 121 1.28 0.84 -2.72
N ALA A 122 0.15 0.42 -2.21
CA ALA A 122 -1.15 0.94 -2.57
C ALA A 122 -1.69 1.84 -1.46
N ILE A 123 -2.27 2.97 -1.84
CA ILE A 123 -2.80 3.97 -0.92
C ILE A 123 -4.32 4.04 -1.05
N VAL A 124 -5.01 3.84 0.07
CA VAL A 124 -6.47 3.86 0.18
C VAL A 124 -6.88 4.85 1.26
N ASP A 125 -7.80 5.76 0.96
CA ASP A 125 -8.35 6.67 1.97
C ASP A 125 -9.01 5.88 3.10
N ALA A 126 -8.58 6.14 4.35
CA ALA A 126 -9.02 5.36 5.50
C ALA A 126 -10.46 5.67 5.94
N ASN A 127 -11.07 6.74 5.46
CA ASN A 127 -12.43 7.12 5.79
C ASN A 127 -13.42 6.85 4.66
N SER A 128 -13.07 7.15 3.43
CA SER A 128 -13.94 6.93 2.26
C SER A 128 -13.78 5.55 1.64
N GLY A 129 -12.63 4.92 1.81
CA GLY A 129 -12.26 3.68 1.13
C GLY A 129 -11.91 3.87 -0.33
N THR A 130 -11.72 5.11 -0.76
CA THR A 130 -11.31 5.42 -2.13
C THR A 130 -9.87 4.97 -2.35
N TYR A 131 -9.66 4.12 -3.35
CA TYR A 131 -8.33 3.82 -3.85
C TYR A 131 -7.75 5.08 -4.51
N LEU A 132 -6.56 5.46 -4.11
CA LEU A 132 -5.92 6.67 -4.62
C LEU A 132 -4.91 6.33 -5.73
N PHE A 133 -3.93 5.50 -5.43
CA PHE A 133 -2.95 5.03 -6.42
C PHE A 133 -2.11 3.89 -5.87
N THR A 134 -1.36 3.24 -6.75
CA THR A 134 -0.28 2.31 -6.43
C THR A 134 1.02 2.82 -7.01
N GLN A 135 2.07 2.72 -6.23
CA GLN A 135 3.43 2.99 -6.66
C GLN A 135 4.26 1.72 -6.60
N THR A 136 5.06 1.49 -7.64
CA THR A 136 6.02 0.39 -7.70
C THR A 136 7.42 0.99 -7.85
N GLY A 137 8.37 0.47 -7.10
CA GLY A 137 9.76 0.89 -7.16
C GLY A 137 10.72 -0.26 -6.91
N PRO A 138 12.02 -0.08 -7.15
CA PRO A 138 13.01 -1.11 -6.90
C PRO A 138 13.01 -1.49 -5.41
N HIS A 139 13.18 -2.80 -5.14
CA HIS A 139 13.30 -3.30 -3.78
C HIS A 139 14.54 -2.75 -3.07
N ASP A 140 14.35 -2.17 -1.89
CA ASP A 140 15.44 -1.75 -1.02
C ASP A 140 15.58 -2.73 0.16
N PRO A 141 16.60 -3.61 0.17
CA PRO A 141 16.78 -4.60 1.23
C PRO A 141 17.10 -3.99 2.60
N ARG A 142 17.41 -2.68 2.65
CA ARG A 142 17.67 -1.96 3.90
C ARG A 142 16.41 -1.41 4.56
N ARG A 143 15.28 -1.50 3.89
CA ARG A 143 13.98 -1.15 4.50
C ARG A 143 13.52 -2.31 5.37
N PRO A 144 13.26 -2.03 6.64
CA PRO A 144 12.69 -3.03 7.54
C PRO A 144 11.26 -3.39 7.15
#